data_c7a4e83b9086065d93bc494fedbb1e71
#
_entry.id   c7a4e83b9086065d93bc494fedbb1e71
#
_cell.length_a   1.000
_cell.length_b   1.000
_cell.length_c   1.000
_cell.angle_alpha   90.00
_cell.angle_beta   90.00
_cell.angle_gamma   90.00
#
_symmetry.space_group_name_H-M   'P 1'
#
loop_
_entity.id
_entity.type
_entity.pdbx_description
1 polymer ?
#
loop_
_entity_poly.entity_id
_entity_poly.type
_entity_poly.pdbx_seq_one_letter_code
_entity_poly.pdbx_strand_id
1 'polypeptide(L)'
;SAASDVYKRQMYNTFIRPKFGLQKVVCVKKSDVKRFYNLLADDRVMKIATIDTIHNILHQVFDMAVDDNYIRTNPTEKMLKELKQSHNFEVEKRKALTVAEQNLFMDFLKRTPKYNHWYPVFTVMLGTGMRVGETVGLRWCDIYLEEGYIDVNHTLVYYSKGTGLGCKFAINTPKTKAGVRQIPMMDFVKEALLIEKKYQEENGLSCKASVDCYTDFIFINRFGDVQHQGTLNKAIRRITRDCNDEVLLKGEENPILLPPFSCHSLRHTFATRMCEQCVNIKVIQDVLGHKDIETTMDVYTDATMDLKTKEIGHLQDCFVLAM
;
A
#
# COMPACT_ATOMS: atom_id res chain seq x y z
N SER A 1 7.89 1.65 14.62
CA SER A 1 7.69 3.11 14.51
C SER A 1 6.57 3.54 15.46
N ALA A 2 6.60 4.78 15.97
CA ALA A 2 5.60 5.30 16.90
C ALA A 2 4.14 5.09 16.41
N ALA A 3 3.88 5.21 15.13
CA ALA A 3 2.57 4.96 14.53
C ALA A 3 2.12 3.50 14.66
N SER A 4 3.04 2.55 14.43
CA SER A 4 2.77 1.11 14.60
C SER A 4 2.48 0.77 16.05
N ASP A 5 3.20 1.37 16.98
CA ASP A 5 3.06 1.10 18.41
C ASP A 5 1.74 1.66 18.97
N VAL A 6 1.34 2.86 18.51
CA VAL A 6 0.02 3.43 18.85
C VAL A 6 -1.11 2.53 18.34
N TYR A 7 -1.02 2.03 17.09
CA TYR A 7 -2.02 1.13 16.52
C TYR A 7 -2.10 -0.21 17.27
N LYS A 8 -0.94 -0.83 17.56
CA LYS A 8 -0.89 -2.07 18.36
C LYS A 8 -1.49 -1.87 19.74
N ARG A 9 -1.17 -0.75 20.41
CA ARG A 9 -1.73 -0.40 21.71
C ARG A 9 -3.24 -0.21 21.66
N GLN A 10 -3.75 0.39 20.60
CA GLN A 10 -5.19 0.52 20.37
C GLN A 10 -5.85 -0.86 20.19
N MET A 11 -5.28 -1.75 19.37
CA MET A 11 -5.78 -3.12 19.18
C MET A 11 -5.78 -3.88 20.51
N TYR A 12 -4.72 -3.79 21.29
CA TYR A 12 -4.64 -4.38 22.61
C TYR A 12 -5.75 -3.87 23.54
N ASN A 13 -5.88 -2.56 23.70
CA ASN A 13 -6.84 -1.96 24.62
C ASN A 13 -8.30 -2.26 24.23
N THR A 14 -8.61 -2.30 22.91
CA THR A 14 -9.96 -2.48 22.40
C THR A 14 -10.40 -3.94 22.44
N PHE A 15 -9.52 -4.88 22.10
CA PHE A 15 -9.89 -6.27 21.87
C PHE A 15 -9.29 -7.26 22.88
N ILE A 16 -8.02 -7.10 23.23
CA ILE A 16 -7.29 -8.08 24.05
C ILE A 16 -7.53 -7.82 25.55
N ARG A 17 -7.31 -6.58 25.98
CA ARG A 17 -7.39 -6.20 27.40
C ARG A 17 -8.72 -6.54 28.05
N PRO A 18 -9.90 -6.33 27.44
CA PRO A 18 -11.18 -6.69 28.06
C PRO A 18 -11.33 -8.18 28.33
N LYS A 19 -10.64 -9.05 27.56
CA LYS A 19 -10.75 -10.50 27.66
C LYS A 19 -9.64 -11.13 28.51
N PHE A 20 -8.41 -10.71 28.30
CA PHE A 20 -7.23 -11.35 28.90
C PHE A 20 -6.47 -10.44 29.88
N GLY A 21 -6.73 -9.13 29.90
CA GLY A 21 -5.90 -8.16 30.63
C GLY A 21 -5.86 -8.34 32.16
N LEU A 22 -6.84 -9.05 32.76
CA LEU A 22 -6.89 -9.38 34.17
C LEU A 22 -6.57 -10.85 34.47
N GLN A 23 -6.31 -11.66 33.44
CA GLN A 23 -6.01 -13.08 33.61
C GLN A 23 -4.51 -13.28 33.79
N LYS A 24 -4.15 -14.19 34.70
CA LYS A 24 -2.75 -14.63 34.80
C LYS A 24 -2.40 -15.42 33.55
N VAL A 25 -1.24 -15.13 32.96
CA VAL A 25 -0.75 -15.77 31.71
C VAL A 25 -0.75 -17.30 31.81
N VAL A 26 -0.38 -17.83 32.98
CA VAL A 26 -0.35 -19.29 33.27
C VAL A 26 -1.74 -19.96 33.24
N CYS A 27 -2.81 -19.19 33.36
CA CYS A 27 -4.18 -19.71 33.36
C CYS A 27 -4.83 -19.72 31.96
N VAL A 28 -4.24 -19.05 30.97
CA VAL A 28 -4.80 -18.96 29.63
C VAL A 28 -4.51 -20.24 28.84
N LYS A 29 -5.57 -20.90 28.38
CA LYS A 29 -5.50 -22.16 27.61
C LYS A 29 -5.73 -21.91 26.12
N LYS A 30 -5.30 -22.87 25.27
CA LYS A 30 -5.62 -22.87 23.84
C LYS A 30 -7.11 -22.73 23.55
N SER A 31 -7.98 -23.35 24.38
CA SER A 31 -9.44 -23.26 24.26
C SER A 31 -9.96 -21.84 24.47
N ASP A 32 -9.33 -21.06 25.34
CA ASP A 32 -9.74 -19.67 25.59
C ASP A 32 -9.38 -18.78 24.41
N VAL A 33 -8.20 -18.99 23.84
CA VAL A 33 -7.73 -18.29 22.62
C VAL A 33 -8.63 -18.65 21.43
N LYS A 34 -8.95 -19.95 21.24
CA LYS A 34 -9.82 -20.41 20.16
C LYS A 34 -11.22 -19.78 20.27
N ARG A 35 -11.81 -19.79 21.46
CA ARG A 35 -13.10 -19.15 21.72
C ARG A 35 -13.08 -17.65 21.45
N PHE A 36 -11.98 -16.99 21.80
CA PHE A 36 -11.82 -15.57 21.56
C PHE A 36 -11.74 -15.25 20.06
N TYR A 37 -11.00 -16.04 19.27
CA TYR A 37 -10.89 -15.82 17.81
C TYR A 37 -12.23 -16.10 17.11
N ASN A 38 -12.96 -17.14 17.51
CA ASN A 38 -14.29 -17.40 16.98
C ASN A 38 -15.25 -16.25 17.29
N LEU A 39 -15.22 -15.70 18.51
CA LEU A 39 -16.03 -14.53 18.88
C LEU A 39 -15.68 -13.30 18.01
N LEU A 40 -14.40 -13.09 17.66
CA LEU A 40 -14.02 -12.00 16.76
C LEU A 40 -14.51 -12.24 15.33
N ALA A 41 -14.50 -13.50 14.87
CA ALA A 41 -14.92 -13.88 13.52
C ALA A 41 -16.45 -13.88 13.39
N ASP A 42 -17.16 -14.54 14.30
CA ASP A 42 -18.60 -14.80 14.20
C ASP A 42 -19.44 -13.64 14.73
N ASP A 43 -19.20 -13.21 15.97
CA ASP A 43 -20.03 -12.20 16.62
C ASP A 43 -19.69 -10.78 16.18
N ARG A 44 -18.40 -10.49 15.90
CA ARG A 44 -17.95 -9.17 15.46
C ARG A 44 -17.73 -9.04 13.96
N VAL A 45 -17.86 -10.13 13.23
CA VAL A 45 -17.70 -10.20 11.74
C VAL A 45 -16.42 -9.49 11.29
N MET A 46 -15.32 -9.74 11.99
CA MET A 46 -14.05 -9.06 11.71
C MET A 46 -13.33 -9.70 10.53
N LYS A 47 -12.73 -8.86 9.70
CA LYS A 47 -11.86 -9.35 8.62
C LYS A 47 -10.67 -10.12 9.20
N ILE A 48 -10.32 -11.24 8.57
CA ILE A 48 -9.19 -12.11 9.00
C ILE A 48 -7.87 -11.34 9.20
N ALA A 49 -7.58 -10.34 8.37
CA ALA A 49 -6.38 -9.52 8.50
C ALA A 49 -6.34 -8.70 9.81
N THR A 50 -7.51 -8.33 10.35
CA THR A 50 -7.59 -7.64 11.64
C THR A 50 -7.38 -8.64 12.79
N ILE A 51 -7.96 -9.84 12.68
CA ILE A 51 -7.75 -10.93 13.65
C ILE A 51 -6.27 -11.35 13.64
N ASP A 52 -5.62 -11.41 12.46
CA ASP A 52 -4.18 -11.66 12.31
C ASP A 52 -3.33 -10.64 13.08
N THR A 53 -3.69 -9.36 13.00
CA THR A 53 -3.01 -8.30 13.78
C THR A 53 -3.18 -8.52 15.29
N ILE A 54 -4.37 -8.88 15.75
CA ILE A 54 -4.66 -9.18 17.15
C ILE A 54 -3.89 -10.42 17.61
N HIS A 55 -3.86 -11.46 16.77
CA HIS A 55 -3.10 -12.69 16.99
C HIS A 55 -1.61 -12.39 17.18
N ASN A 56 -1.01 -11.59 16.27
CA ASN A 56 0.41 -11.24 16.34
C ASN A 56 0.78 -10.50 17.65
N ILE A 57 -0.13 -9.70 18.20
CA ILE A 57 0.10 -9.04 19.50
C ILE A 57 0.06 -10.08 20.64
N LEU A 58 -0.96 -10.94 20.65
CA LEU A 58 -1.09 -12.01 21.65
C LEU A 58 0.06 -13.01 21.56
N HIS A 59 0.42 -13.42 20.37
CA HIS A 59 1.48 -14.38 20.12
C HIS A 59 2.82 -13.92 20.72
N GLN A 60 3.20 -12.65 20.47
CA GLN A 60 4.42 -12.07 21.03
C GLN A 60 4.41 -12.04 22.58
N VAL A 61 3.27 -11.76 23.19
CA VAL A 61 3.14 -11.76 24.66
C VAL A 61 3.33 -13.17 25.24
N PHE A 62 2.71 -14.19 24.62
CA PHE A 62 2.84 -15.55 25.09
C PHE A 62 4.19 -16.18 24.73
N ASP A 63 4.85 -15.79 23.61
CA ASP A 63 6.23 -16.19 23.32
C ASP A 63 7.19 -15.69 24.43
N MET A 64 7.07 -14.41 24.81
CA MET A 64 7.85 -13.86 25.93
C MET A 64 7.60 -14.65 27.23
N ALA A 65 6.36 -15.06 27.47
CA ALA A 65 6.03 -15.86 28.65
C ALA A 65 6.60 -17.28 28.59
N VAL A 66 6.80 -17.84 27.41
CA VAL A 66 7.52 -19.12 27.21
C VAL A 66 9.01 -18.91 27.44
N ASP A 67 9.61 -17.88 26.86
CA ASP A 67 11.02 -17.55 26.98
C ASP A 67 11.40 -17.27 28.46
N ASP A 68 10.53 -16.61 29.22
CA ASP A 68 10.68 -16.36 30.66
C ASP A 68 10.31 -17.56 31.54
N ASN A 69 9.95 -18.71 30.96
CA ASN A 69 9.56 -19.96 31.65
C ASN A 69 8.30 -19.84 32.53
N TYR A 70 7.41 -18.87 32.30
CA TYR A 70 6.10 -18.81 32.99
C TYR A 70 5.14 -19.88 32.48
N ILE A 71 5.21 -20.23 31.21
CA ILE A 71 4.42 -21.28 30.56
C ILE A 71 5.30 -22.17 29.66
N ARG A 72 4.89 -23.42 29.46
CA ARG A 72 5.69 -24.39 28.66
C ARG A 72 5.46 -24.24 27.14
N THR A 73 4.29 -23.81 26.73
CA THR A 73 3.90 -23.72 25.30
C THR A 73 3.04 -22.50 25.09
N ASN A 74 3.21 -21.86 23.94
CA ASN A 74 2.38 -20.71 23.56
C ASN A 74 0.93 -21.17 23.21
N PRO A 75 -0.10 -20.70 23.95
CA PRO A 75 -1.49 -21.11 23.72
C PRO A 75 -2.08 -20.57 22.40
N THR A 76 -1.42 -19.62 21.74
CA THR A 76 -1.87 -19.08 20.44
C THR A 76 -1.38 -19.89 19.25
N GLU A 77 -0.43 -20.80 19.49
CA GLU A 77 0.22 -21.58 18.42
C GLU A 77 -0.79 -22.38 17.61
N LYS A 78 -0.74 -22.21 16.27
CA LYS A 78 -1.63 -22.83 15.26
C LYS A 78 -3.11 -22.37 15.32
N MET A 79 -3.52 -21.57 16.29
CA MET A 79 -4.94 -21.17 16.46
C MET A 79 -5.45 -20.31 15.29
N LEU A 80 -4.63 -19.43 14.75
CA LEU A 80 -5.01 -18.62 13.59
C LEU A 80 -5.15 -19.48 12.32
N LYS A 81 -4.29 -20.48 12.14
CA LYS A 81 -4.36 -21.41 11.01
C LYS A 81 -5.65 -22.23 11.07
N GLU A 82 -6.00 -22.74 12.25
CA GLU A 82 -7.26 -23.46 12.48
C GLU A 82 -8.49 -22.58 12.18
N LEU A 83 -8.47 -21.32 12.63
CA LEU A 83 -9.53 -20.37 12.33
C LEU A 83 -9.69 -20.13 10.83
N LYS A 84 -8.58 -19.92 10.11
CA LYS A 84 -8.59 -19.72 8.64
C LYS A 84 -9.20 -20.90 7.92
N GLN A 85 -8.88 -22.12 8.36
CA GLN A 85 -9.42 -23.35 7.77
C GLN A 85 -10.91 -23.57 8.07
N SER A 86 -11.36 -23.25 9.30
CA SER A 86 -12.78 -23.46 9.71
C SER A 86 -13.75 -22.48 9.07
N HIS A 87 -13.32 -21.29 8.69
CA HIS A 87 -14.19 -20.24 8.19
C HIS A 87 -14.04 -19.97 6.68
N ASN A 88 -13.22 -20.75 5.97
CA ASN A 88 -12.96 -20.57 4.52
C ASN A 88 -12.74 -19.10 4.12
N PHE A 89 -11.97 -18.35 4.92
CA PHE A 89 -11.70 -16.94 4.62
C PHE A 89 -11.00 -16.81 3.27
N GLU A 90 -11.74 -16.38 2.28
CA GLU A 90 -11.15 -15.90 1.03
C GLU A 90 -10.41 -14.59 1.29
N VAL A 91 -9.11 -14.58 1.02
CA VAL A 91 -8.33 -13.34 0.99
C VAL A 91 -8.63 -12.67 -0.34
N GLU A 92 -9.42 -11.60 -0.32
CA GLU A 92 -9.57 -10.76 -1.50
C GLU A 92 -8.17 -10.29 -1.95
N LYS A 93 -7.66 -10.89 -3.00
CA LYS A 93 -6.41 -10.45 -3.61
C LYS A 93 -6.62 -9.06 -4.21
N ARG A 94 -5.71 -8.14 -3.88
CA ARG A 94 -5.70 -6.80 -4.48
C ARG A 94 -5.38 -6.95 -5.95
N LYS A 95 -6.32 -6.56 -6.81
CA LYS A 95 -6.11 -6.60 -8.25
C LYS A 95 -5.40 -5.32 -8.72
N ALA A 96 -4.45 -5.49 -9.63
CA ALA A 96 -3.92 -4.40 -10.42
C ALA A 96 -5.03 -3.88 -11.36
N LEU A 97 -4.98 -2.61 -11.72
CA LEU A 97 -5.82 -2.09 -12.78
C LEU A 97 -5.40 -2.71 -14.12
N THR A 98 -6.36 -3.07 -14.95
CA THR A 98 -6.08 -3.42 -16.35
C THR A 98 -5.53 -2.20 -17.10
N VAL A 99 -4.93 -2.42 -18.27
CA VAL A 99 -4.43 -1.30 -19.10
C VAL A 99 -5.57 -0.34 -19.47
N ALA A 100 -6.75 -0.88 -19.78
CA ALA A 100 -7.90 -0.09 -20.14
C ALA A 100 -8.43 0.75 -18.98
N GLU A 101 -8.53 0.17 -17.77
CA GLU A 101 -8.93 0.89 -16.56
C GLU A 101 -7.91 1.97 -16.18
N GLN A 102 -6.60 1.64 -16.28
CA GLN A 102 -5.53 2.61 -16.03
C GLN A 102 -5.65 3.81 -16.98
N ASN A 103 -5.80 3.57 -18.27
CA ASN A 103 -5.93 4.62 -19.28
C ASN A 103 -7.19 5.45 -19.03
N LEU A 104 -8.32 4.81 -18.78
CA LEU A 104 -9.57 5.49 -18.45
C LEU A 104 -9.42 6.43 -17.24
N PHE A 105 -8.77 5.98 -16.17
CA PHE A 105 -8.52 6.78 -14.98
C PHE A 105 -7.61 7.98 -15.28
N MET A 106 -6.51 7.77 -15.98
CA MET A 106 -5.54 8.82 -16.27
C MET A 106 -6.06 9.85 -17.27
N ASP A 107 -6.79 9.40 -18.30
CA ASP A 107 -7.43 10.29 -19.28
C ASP A 107 -8.52 11.13 -18.63
N PHE A 108 -9.34 10.55 -17.77
CA PHE A 108 -10.35 11.28 -17.01
C PHE A 108 -9.72 12.38 -16.15
N LEU A 109 -8.63 12.08 -15.45
CA LEU A 109 -7.88 13.04 -14.63
C LEU A 109 -7.35 14.19 -15.49
N LYS A 110 -6.71 13.86 -16.61
CA LYS A 110 -6.06 14.86 -17.48
C LYS A 110 -7.05 15.85 -18.08
N ARG A 111 -8.21 15.36 -18.54
CA ARG A 111 -9.22 16.18 -19.24
C ARG A 111 -10.23 16.87 -18.32
N THR A 112 -10.36 16.47 -17.05
CA THR A 112 -11.39 17.00 -16.14
C THR A 112 -10.81 18.10 -15.26
N PRO A 113 -11.19 19.40 -15.46
CA PRO A 113 -10.60 20.52 -14.72
C PRO A 113 -10.74 20.41 -13.20
N LYS A 114 -11.84 19.79 -12.72
CA LYS A 114 -12.09 19.52 -11.30
C LYS A 114 -11.03 18.61 -10.67
N TYR A 115 -10.38 17.76 -11.45
CA TYR A 115 -9.50 16.69 -10.96
C TYR A 115 -8.08 16.75 -11.53
N ASN A 116 -7.78 17.62 -12.49
CA ASN A 116 -6.49 17.67 -13.17
C ASN A 116 -5.30 17.95 -12.22
N HIS A 117 -5.53 18.65 -11.11
CA HIS A 117 -4.53 18.87 -10.08
C HIS A 117 -4.07 17.59 -9.36
N TRP A 118 -4.82 16.47 -9.48
CA TRP A 118 -4.42 15.15 -9.00
C TRP A 118 -3.61 14.37 -10.03
N TYR A 119 -3.58 14.81 -11.28
CA TYR A 119 -2.89 14.09 -12.35
C TYR A 119 -1.40 13.88 -12.05
N PRO A 120 -0.62 14.89 -11.60
CA PRO A 120 0.81 14.69 -11.33
C PRO A 120 1.08 13.64 -10.25
N VAL A 121 0.42 13.72 -9.10
CA VAL A 121 0.68 12.78 -7.99
C VAL A 121 0.34 11.33 -8.35
N PHE A 122 -0.79 11.10 -9.05
CA PHE A 122 -1.15 9.74 -9.44
C PHE A 122 -0.30 9.22 -10.60
N THR A 123 0.17 10.09 -11.50
CA THR A 123 1.15 9.75 -12.53
C THR A 123 2.48 9.30 -11.92
N VAL A 124 2.99 10.05 -10.96
CA VAL A 124 4.22 9.68 -10.24
C VAL A 124 4.03 8.32 -9.53
N MET A 125 2.90 8.10 -8.85
CA MET A 125 2.63 6.81 -8.20
C MET A 125 2.57 5.64 -9.19
N LEU A 126 1.92 5.82 -10.33
CA LEU A 126 1.82 4.80 -11.38
C LEU A 126 3.13 4.54 -12.10
N GLY A 127 3.96 5.57 -12.30
CA GLY A 127 5.21 5.46 -13.03
C GLY A 127 6.43 5.10 -12.19
N THR A 128 6.32 5.05 -10.86
CA THR A 128 7.43 4.75 -9.96
C THR A 128 7.16 3.60 -9.01
N GLY A 129 5.91 3.24 -8.82
CA GLY A 129 5.50 2.26 -7.83
C GLY A 129 5.83 2.64 -6.38
N MET A 130 6.12 3.90 -6.08
CA MET A 130 6.40 4.38 -4.72
C MET A 130 5.24 4.10 -3.77
N ARG A 131 5.56 3.89 -2.49
CA ARG A 131 4.52 3.86 -1.45
C ARG A 131 3.91 5.23 -1.28
N VAL A 132 2.61 5.29 -0.96
CA VAL A 132 1.91 6.58 -0.81
C VAL A 132 2.62 7.55 0.14
N GLY A 133 3.19 7.05 1.25
CA GLY A 133 3.93 7.88 2.20
C GLY A 133 5.27 8.38 1.64
N GLU A 134 5.93 7.61 0.77
CA GLU A 134 7.12 8.03 0.03
C GLU A 134 6.74 9.13 -0.97
N THR A 135 5.64 8.93 -1.73
CA THR A 135 5.17 9.92 -2.72
C THR A 135 4.75 11.24 -2.09
N VAL A 136 3.90 11.22 -1.05
CA VAL A 136 3.47 12.47 -0.40
C VAL A 136 4.57 13.13 0.43
N GLY A 137 5.62 12.39 0.77
CA GLY A 137 6.81 12.90 1.44
C GLY A 137 7.88 13.44 0.48
N LEU A 138 7.72 13.28 -0.83
CA LEU A 138 8.70 13.67 -1.82
C LEU A 138 8.93 15.18 -1.84
N ARG A 139 10.18 15.61 -1.91
CA ARG A 139 10.60 17.01 -1.93
C ARG A 139 11.27 17.36 -3.25
N TRP A 140 11.28 18.64 -3.61
CA TRP A 140 11.97 19.07 -4.84
C TRP A 140 13.46 18.76 -4.84
N CYS A 141 14.12 18.78 -3.69
CA CYS A 141 15.53 18.41 -3.56
C CYS A 141 15.80 16.89 -3.72
N ASP A 142 14.77 16.04 -3.71
CA ASP A 142 14.90 14.60 -3.94
C ASP A 142 14.74 14.24 -5.44
N ILE A 143 14.47 15.25 -6.31
CA ILE A 143 14.25 15.09 -7.75
C ILE A 143 15.45 15.53 -8.54
N TYR A 144 16.04 14.64 -9.29
CA TYR A 144 17.18 14.86 -10.16
C TYR A 144 16.70 14.81 -11.62
N LEU A 145 16.15 15.97 -12.10
CA LEU A 145 15.50 16.04 -13.41
C LEU A 145 16.47 15.84 -14.59
N GLU A 146 17.70 16.33 -14.46
CA GLU A 146 18.73 16.21 -15.52
C GLU A 146 19.28 14.78 -15.57
N GLU A 147 19.56 14.19 -14.40
CA GLU A 147 20.09 12.83 -14.27
C GLU A 147 18.99 11.77 -14.43
N GLY A 148 17.73 12.16 -14.36
CA GLY A 148 16.59 11.30 -14.65
C GLY A 148 16.21 10.30 -13.54
N TYR A 149 16.40 10.63 -12.26
CA TYR A 149 16.00 9.76 -11.17
C TYR A 149 15.39 10.50 -9.98
N ILE A 150 14.67 9.75 -9.15
CA ILE A 150 14.10 10.17 -7.86
C ILE A 150 14.85 9.47 -6.74
N ASP A 151 15.32 10.21 -5.72
CA ASP A 151 15.91 9.65 -4.52
C ASP A 151 14.85 9.41 -3.45
N VAL A 152 14.59 8.14 -3.13
CA VAL A 152 13.62 7.75 -2.10
C VAL A 152 14.37 7.43 -0.82
N ASN A 153 14.39 8.35 0.13
CA ASN A 153 15.20 8.29 1.34
C ASN A 153 14.38 8.42 2.64
N HIS A 154 13.09 8.73 2.53
CA HIS A 154 12.20 8.90 3.69
C HIS A 154 10.73 8.62 3.34
N THR A 155 9.88 8.63 4.36
CA THR A 155 8.44 8.42 4.24
C THR A 155 7.70 9.36 5.17
N LEU A 156 6.76 10.13 4.64
CA LEU A 156 5.84 10.93 5.44
C LEU A 156 4.71 10.03 5.95
N VAL A 157 4.48 10.07 7.25
CA VAL A 157 3.40 9.30 7.90
C VAL A 157 2.46 10.25 8.64
N TYR A 158 1.16 9.92 8.60
CA TYR A 158 0.12 10.62 9.35
C TYR A 158 -0.55 9.63 10.29
N TYR A 159 -0.49 9.90 11.60
CA TYR A 159 -0.97 8.96 12.59
C TYR A 159 -1.60 9.65 13.80
N SER A 160 -2.50 8.94 14.49
CA SER A 160 -3.12 9.39 15.72
C SER A 160 -2.11 9.41 16.87
N LYS A 161 -2.14 10.46 17.70
CA LYS A 161 -1.35 10.53 18.94
C LYS A 161 -1.96 9.70 20.08
N GLY A 162 -3.15 9.18 19.88
CA GLY A 162 -3.93 8.45 20.88
C GLY A 162 -5.33 9.05 21.04
N THR A 163 -6.14 8.45 21.93
CA THR A 163 -7.53 8.86 22.14
C THR A 163 -7.60 10.32 22.58
N GLY A 164 -8.28 11.16 21.80
CA GLY A 164 -8.50 12.59 22.11
C GLY A 164 -7.33 13.53 21.85
N LEU A 165 -6.15 13.02 21.41
CA LEU A 165 -4.94 13.84 21.20
C LEU A 165 -4.73 14.29 19.73
N GLY A 166 -5.68 14.00 18.85
CA GLY A 166 -5.60 14.35 17.43
C GLY A 166 -4.57 13.51 16.66
N CYS A 167 -4.23 13.99 15.47
CA CYS A 167 -3.24 13.34 14.59
C CYS A 167 -2.07 14.27 14.32
N LYS A 168 -0.94 13.70 13.93
CA LYS A 168 0.25 14.46 13.50
C LYS A 168 0.93 13.82 12.30
N PHE A 169 1.69 14.63 11.58
CA PHE A 169 2.67 14.17 10.60
C PHE A 169 4.00 13.86 11.30
N ALA A 170 4.74 12.92 10.75
CA ALA A 170 6.13 12.65 11.12
C ALA A 170 6.88 12.06 9.93
N ILE A 171 8.21 12.21 9.93
CA ILE A 171 9.08 11.58 8.96
C ILE A 171 9.61 10.27 9.55
N ASN A 172 9.51 9.19 8.80
CA ASN A 172 10.19 7.95 9.08
C ASN A 172 11.30 7.73 8.06
N THR A 173 12.53 7.58 8.54
CA THR A 173 13.64 7.10 7.72
C THR A 173 13.56 5.58 7.57
N PRO A 174 13.95 5.01 6.43
CA PRO A 174 13.97 3.58 6.22
C PRO A 174 14.87 2.87 7.23
N LYS A 175 14.36 1.78 7.81
CA LYS A 175 15.13 0.96 8.78
C LYS A 175 16.16 0.05 8.11
N THR A 176 16.08 -0.11 6.79
CA THR A 176 16.96 -1.01 6.00
C THR A 176 17.53 -0.26 4.80
N LYS A 177 18.70 -0.70 4.33
CA LYS A 177 19.33 -0.15 3.12
C LYS A 177 18.42 -0.25 1.88
N ALA A 178 17.62 -1.30 1.76
CA ALA A 178 16.66 -1.48 0.66
C ALA A 178 15.53 -0.42 0.63
N GLY A 179 15.31 0.27 1.74
CA GLY A 179 14.33 1.37 1.81
C GLY A 179 14.85 2.69 1.23
N VAL A 180 16.17 2.86 1.13
CA VAL A 180 16.82 4.00 0.44
C VAL A 180 17.20 3.52 -0.94
N ARG A 181 16.66 4.16 -1.96
CA ARG A 181 16.84 3.74 -3.34
C ARG A 181 16.64 4.88 -4.33
N GLN A 182 17.28 4.78 -5.46
CA GLN A 182 17.07 5.65 -6.61
C GLN A 182 16.12 4.97 -7.61
N ILE A 183 15.10 5.67 -8.05
CA ILE A 183 14.15 5.19 -9.04
C ILE A 183 14.36 5.99 -10.33
N PRO A 184 14.76 5.34 -11.44
CA PRO A 184 14.83 6.00 -12.75
C PRO A 184 13.45 6.53 -13.16
N MET A 185 13.40 7.76 -13.68
CA MET A 185 12.15 8.38 -14.13
C MET A 185 11.90 8.07 -15.61
N MET A 186 10.69 7.60 -15.91
CA MET A 186 10.17 7.62 -17.27
C MET A 186 9.78 9.03 -17.67
N ASP A 187 9.82 9.37 -18.97
CA ASP A 187 9.54 10.72 -19.47
C ASP A 187 8.21 11.29 -19.00
N PHE A 188 7.14 10.48 -19.00
CA PHE A 188 5.82 10.93 -18.54
C PHE A 188 5.80 11.25 -17.02
N VAL A 189 6.69 10.65 -16.20
CA VAL A 189 6.85 10.99 -14.78
C VAL A 189 7.53 12.35 -14.65
N LYS A 190 8.56 12.58 -15.46
CA LYS A 190 9.27 13.87 -15.54
C LYS A 190 8.33 14.98 -15.96
N GLU A 191 7.53 14.76 -17.01
CA GLU A 191 6.49 15.70 -17.45
C GLU A 191 5.47 16.02 -16.35
N ALA A 192 4.99 15.00 -15.63
CA ALA A 192 4.05 15.19 -14.53
C ALA A 192 4.62 16.07 -13.41
N LEU A 193 5.90 15.89 -13.06
CA LEU A 193 6.59 16.74 -12.07
C LEU A 193 6.74 18.19 -12.57
N LEU A 194 7.05 18.37 -13.85
CA LEU A 194 7.12 19.69 -14.47
C LEU A 194 5.75 20.39 -14.51
N ILE A 195 4.67 19.64 -14.77
CA ILE A 195 3.29 20.15 -14.68
C ILE A 195 2.97 20.62 -13.25
N GLU A 196 3.34 19.83 -12.23
CA GLU A 196 3.14 20.20 -10.83
C GLU A 196 3.93 21.47 -10.48
N LYS A 197 5.20 21.55 -10.89
CA LYS A 197 6.04 22.72 -10.64
C LYS A 197 5.44 23.98 -11.25
N LYS A 198 5.05 23.90 -12.52
CA LYS A 198 4.41 25.01 -13.24
C LYS A 198 3.09 25.41 -12.57
N TYR A 199 2.27 24.44 -12.16
CA TYR A 199 1.02 24.72 -11.45
C TYR A 199 1.25 25.48 -10.14
N GLN A 200 2.27 25.10 -9.37
CA GLN A 200 2.64 25.78 -8.14
C GLN A 200 3.11 27.22 -8.40
N GLU A 201 3.97 27.42 -9.40
CA GLU A 201 4.47 28.74 -9.81
C GLU A 201 3.34 29.66 -10.27
N GLU A 202 2.46 29.19 -11.16
CA GLU A 202 1.34 29.98 -11.72
C GLU A 202 0.30 30.37 -10.65
N ASN A 203 0.12 29.55 -9.62
CA ASN A 203 -0.84 29.80 -8.55
C ASN A 203 -0.22 30.40 -7.27
N GLY A 204 1.08 30.72 -7.30
CA GLY A 204 1.81 31.24 -6.14
C GLY A 204 1.78 30.30 -4.94
N LEU A 205 1.73 28.98 -5.17
CA LEU A 205 1.71 27.95 -4.15
C LEU A 205 3.13 27.58 -3.73
N SER A 206 3.39 27.62 -2.44
CA SER A 206 4.66 27.16 -1.86
C SER A 206 4.39 26.29 -0.65
N CYS A 207 5.28 25.35 -0.39
CA CYS A 207 5.20 24.52 0.79
C CYS A 207 5.43 25.37 2.04
N LYS A 208 4.44 25.37 2.95
CA LYS A 208 4.52 26.04 4.26
C LYS A 208 4.77 25.04 5.39
N ALA A 209 4.62 23.76 5.09
CA ALA A 209 4.78 22.71 6.08
C ALA A 209 6.26 22.45 6.39
N SER A 210 6.55 22.26 7.68
CA SER A 210 7.80 21.71 8.16
C SER A 210 7.48 20.51 9.06
N VAL A 211 7.99 19.34 8.71
CA VAL A 211 7.76 18.10 9.46
C VAL A 211 9.12 17.48 9.80
N ASP A 212 9.46 17.40 11.08
CA ASP A 212 10.73 16.87 11.58
C ASP A 212 11.95 17.43 10.79
N CYS A 213 11.99 18.75 10.58
CA CYS A 213 12.99 19.50 9.80
C CYS A 213 13.00 19.25 8.29
N TYR A 214 12.03 18.50 7.75
CA TYR A 214 11.81 18.38 6.30
C TYR A 214 10.84 19.44 5.81
N THR A 215 11.19 20.09 4.73
CA THR A 215 10.43 21.17 4.08
C THR A 215 10.41 20.95 2.58
N ASP A 216 9.73 21.84 1.84
CA ASP A 216 9.75 21.86 0.38
C ASP A 216 9.13 20.60 -0.28
N PHE A 217 8.05 20.10 0.35
CA PHE A 217 7.30 18.96 -0.19
C PHE A 217 6.61 19.31 -1.51
N ILE A 218 6.63 18.38 -2.47
CA ILE A 218 6.06 18.57 -3.80
C ILE A 218 4.53 18.57 -3.77
N PHE A 219 3.92 17.52 -3.20
CA PHE A 219 2.48 17.32 -3.25
C PHE A 219 1.80 17.96 -2.05
N ILE A 220 1.51 19.25 -2.19
CA ILE A 220 0.87 20.07 -1.16
C ILE A 220 -0.60 20.32 -1.48
N ASN A 221 -1.36 20.75 -0.48
CA ASN A 221 -2.72 21.21 -0.66
C ASN A 221 -2.74 22.71 -1.02
N ARG A 222 -3.91 23.25 -1.33
CA ARG A 222 -4.11 24.67 -1.68
C ARG A 222 -3.67 25.67 -0.60
N PHE A 223 -3.37 25.21 0.62
CA PHE A 223 -2.90 26.03 1.74
C PHE A 223 -1.39 25.96 1.93
N GLY A 224 -0.70 25.10 1.18
CA GLY A 224 0.73 24.84 1.31
C GLY A 224 1.08 23.74 2.31
N ASP A 225 0.09 23.00 2.84
CA ASP A 225 0.31 21.91 3.77
C ASP A 225 0.48 20.58 3.05
N VAL A 226 1.17 19.63 3.70
CA VAL A 226 1.40 18.28 3.16
C VAL A 226 0.11 17.48 3.05
N GLN A 227 0.07 16.61 2.05
CA GLN A 227 -1.00 15.65 1.85
C GLN A 227 -0.77 14.36 2.67
N HIS A 228 -1.80 13.54 2.82
CA HIS A 228 -1.69 12.22 3.44
C HIS A 228 -2.52 11.18 2.69
N GLN A 229 -2.21 9.90 2.93
CA GLN A 229 -2.87 8.76 2.28
C GLN A 229 -4.40 8.83 2.28
N GLY A 230 -4.99 9.27 3.40
CA GLY A 230 -6.44 9.36 3.52
C GLY A 230 -7.06 10.36 2.55
N THR A 231 -6.37 11.49 2.28
CA THR A 231 -6.81 12.51 1.32
C THR A 231 -6.75 11.96 -0.11
N LEU A 232 -5.63 11.33 -0.50
CA LEU A 232 -5.47 10.74 -1.81
C LEU A 232 -6.50 9.62 -2.07
N ASN A 233 -6.72 8.74 -1.10
CA ASN A 233 -7.73 7.68 -1.22
C ASN A 233 -9.17 8.23 -1.30
N LYS A 234 -9.47 9.35 -0.63
CA LYS A 234 -10.74 10.06 -0.79
C LYS A 234 -10.87 10.65 -2.18
N ALA A 235 -9.79 11.20 -2.73
CA ALA A 235 -9.75 11.71 -4.10
C ALA A 235 -10.02 10.58 -5.11
N ILE A 236 -9.28 9.46 -5.03
CA ILE A 236 -9.48 8.29 -5.89
C ILE A 236 -10.96 7.86 -5.90
N ARG A 237 -11.59 7.70 -4.73
CA ARG A 237 -13.00 7.27 -4.63
C ARG A 237 -13.96 8.23 -5.33
N ARG A 238 -13.74 9.56 -5.18
CA ARG A 238 -14.58 10.56 -5.87
C ARG A 238 -14.36 10.54 -7.37
N ILE A 239 -13.10 10.47 -7.80
CA ILE A 239 -12.72 10.41 -9.21
C ILE A 239 -13.30 9.15 -9.86
N THR A 240 -13.16 7.98 -9.23
CA THR A 240 -13.71 6.71 -9.72
C THR A 240 -15.21 6.78 -9.90
N ARG A 241 -15.93 7.32 -8.90
CA ARG A 241 -17.40 7.49 -8.99
C ARG A 241 -17.76 8.41 -10.16
N ASP A 242 -17.23 9.63 -10.20
CA ASP A 242 -17.59 10.63 -11.21
C ASP A 242 -17.18 10.18 -12.63
N CYS A 243 -16.08 9.41 -12.76
CA CYS A 243 -15.65 8.79 -14.00
C CYS A 243 -16.65 7.71 -14.47
N ASN A 244 -17.02 6.79 -13.56
CA ASN A 244 -17.98 5.74 -13.88
C ASN A 244 -19.38 6.32 -14.21
N ASP A 245 -19.81 7.35 -13.48
CA ASP A 245 -21.08 8.05 -13.78
C ASP A 245 -21.06 8.64 -15.19
N GLU A 246 -19.94 9.25 -15.62
CA GLU A 246 -19.79 9.79 -16.98
C GLU A 246 -19.81 8.69 -18.04
N VAL A 247 -19.12 7.57 -17.79
CA VAL A 247 -19.08 6.42 -18.73
C VAL A 247 -20.48 5.83 -18.90
N LEU A 248 -21.23 5.64 -17.81
CA LEU A 248 -22.58 5.11 -17.85
C LEU A 248 -23.56 6.06 -18.59
N LEU A 249 -23.39 7.38 -18.45
CA LEU A 249 -24.21 8.35 -19.16
C LEU A 249 -24.02 8.35 -20.68
N LYS A 250 -22.88 7.82 -21.18
CA LYS A 250 -22.64 7.68 -22.63
C LYS A 250 -23.45 6.55 -23.27
N GLY A 251 -23.98 5.61 -22.49
CA GLY A 251 -24.86 4.54 -22.99
C GLY A 251 -24.16 3.50 -23.85
N GLU A 252 -22.85 3.31 -23.72
CA GLU A 252 -22.10 2.29 -24.47
C GLU A 252 -22.53 0.88 -24.05
N GLU A 253 -22.61 -0.07 -24.99
CA GLU A 253 -22.78 -1.49 -24.69
C GLU A 253 -21.46 -2.03 -24.05
N ASN A 254 -21.53 -2.60 -22.85
CA ASN A 254 -20.40 -3.14 -22.11
C ASN A 254 -19.28 -2.11 -21.80
N PRO A 255 -19.59 -1.03 -21.09
CA PRO A 255 -18.61 0.02 -20.79
C PRO A 255 -17.54 -0.49 -19.83
N ILE A 256 -16.31 -0.02 -20.01
CA ILE A 256 -15.24 -0.24 -19.04
C ILE A 256 -15.49 0.67 -17.84
N LEU A 257 -15.65 0.07 -16.67
CA LEU A 257 -15.83 0.79 -15.40
C LEU A 257 -14.61 0.60 -14.50
N LEU A 258 -14.25 1.66 -13.80
CA LEU A 258 -13.19 1.59 -12.80
C LEU A 258 -13.64 0.80 -11.57
N PRO A 259 -12.91 -0.23 -11.15
CA PRO A 259 -13.19 -0.95 -9.90
C PRO A 259 -12.89 -0.05 -8.69
N PRO A 260 -13.36 -0.41 -7.48
CA PRO A 260 -12.89 0.22 -6.26
C PRO A 260 -11.39 -0.06 -6.04
N PHE A 261 -10.57 0.99 -5.98
CA PHE A 261 -9.13 0.85 -5.76
C PHE A 261 -8.56 1.94 -4.84
N SER A 262 -7.29 1.83 -4.51
CA SER A 262 -6.58 2.73 -3.59
C SER A 262 -5.21 3.10 -4.12
N CYS A 263 -4.54 4.05 -3.47
CA CYS A 263 -3.14 4.39 -3.77
C CYS A 263 -2.22 3.16 -3.83
N HIS A 264 -2.46 2.17 -2.96
CA HIS A 264 -1.66 0.94 -2.99
C HIS A 264 -1.88 0.10 -4.25
N SER A 265 -3.09 0.15 -4.81
CA SER A 265 -3.40 -0.53 -6.08
C SER A 265 -2.61 0.05 -7.25
N LEU A 266 -2.31 1.37 -7.25
CA LEU A 266 -1.46 1.99 -8.27
C LEU A 266 -0.03 1.43 -8.25
N ARG A 267 0.55 1.25 -7.06
CA ARG A 267 1.84 0.58 -6.90
C ARG A 267 1.77 -0.89 -7.35
N HIS A 268 0.69 -1.59 -7.03
CA HIS A 268 0.50 -2.96 -7.48
C HIS A 268 0.38 -3.03 -9.01
N THR A 269 -0.35 -2.08 -9.61
CA THR A 269 -0.44 -1.94 -11.08
C THR A 269 0.93 -1.74 -11.71
N PHE A 270 1.77 -0.85 -11.18
CA PHE A 270 3.13 -0.66 -11.66
C PHE A 270 3.97 -1.95 -11.59
N ALA A 271 3.92 -2.64 -10.44
CA ALA A 271 4.63 -3.90 -10.27
C ALA A 271 4.17 -4.97 -11.28
N THR A 272 2.85 -5.08 -11.49
CA THR A 272 2.27 -6.00 -12.50
C THR A 272 2.73 -5.64 -13.91
N ARG A 273 2.76 -4.36 -14.29
CA ARG A 273 3.29 -3.92 -15.60
C ARG A 273 4.76 -4.30 -15.80
N MET A 274 5.59 -4.16 -14.75
CA MET A 274 6.99 -4.61 -14.82
C MET A 274 7.08 -6.12 -15.04
N CYS A 275 6.25 -6.91 -14.36
CA CYS A 275 6.18 -8.36 -14.55
C CYS A 275 5.74 -8.73 -15.97
N GLU A 276 4.69 -8.08 -16.50
CA GLU A 276 4.16 -8.30 -17.85
C GLU A 276 5.18 -7.96 -18.96
N GLN A 277 6.10 -7.04 -18.68
CA GLN A 277 7.22 -6.70 -19.56
C GLN A 277 8.48 -7.55 -19.29
N CYS A 278 8.37 -8.62 -18.53
CA CYS A 278 9.47 -9.55 -18.23
C CYS A 278 10.71 -8.85 -17.63
N VAL A 279 10.50 -7.77 -16.87
CA VAL A 279 11.60 -7.10 -16.18
C VAL A 279 12.18 -8.04 -15.13
N ASN A 280 13.51 -8.06 -15.03
CA ASN A 280 14.20 -8.89 -14.04
C ASN A 280 13.63 -8.68 -12.63
N ILE A 281 13.27 -9.77 -11.96
CA ILE A 281 12.65 -9.74 -10.64
C ILE A 281 13.48 -9.00 -9.59
N LYS A 282 14.82 -9.04 -9.71
CA LYS A 282 15.72 -8.31 -8.83
C LYS A 282 15.60 -6.80 -9.02
N VAL A 283 15.46 -6.36 -10.27
CA VAL A 283 15.23 -4.94 -10.59
C VAL A 283 13.87 -4.49 -10.03
N ILE A 284 12.83 -5.33 -10.17
CA ILE A 284 11.49 -5.05 -9.60
C ILE A 284 11.59 -4.92 -8.08
N GLN A 285 12.28 -5.85 -7.41
CA GLN A 285 12.50 -5.83 -5.97
C GLN A 285 13.18 -4.53 -5.54
N ASP A 286 14.25 -4.13 -6.23
CA ASP A 286 15.06 -2.96 -5.90
C ASP A 286 14.26 -1.66 -6.13
N VAL A 287 13.58 -1.50 -7.26
CA VAL A 287 12.76 -0.32 -7.58
C VAL A 287 11.60 -0.18 -6.58
N LEU A 288 10.94 -1.29 -6.24
CA LEU A 288 9.86 -1.28 -5.26
C LEU A 288 10.37 -1.12 -3.81
N GLY A 289 11.63 -1.45 -3.52
CA GLY A 289 12.18 -1.45 -2.17
C GLY A 289 11.51 -2.52 -1.29
N HIS A 290 11.35 -3.73 -1.81
CA HIS A 290 10.88 -4.88 -1.04
C HIS A 290 12.05 -5.52 -0.31
N LYS A 291 11.91 -5.69 1.02
CA LYS A 291 12.92 -6.34 1.85
C LYS A 291 13.10 -7.80 1.42
N ASP A 292 11.98 -8.51 1.24
CA ASP A 292 11.95 -9.93 0.94
C ASP A 292 11.46 -10.13 -0.50
N ILE A 293 12.11 -11.04 -1.22
CA ILE A 293 11.80 -11.36 -2.61
C ILE A 293 10.41 -12.01 -2.75
N GLU A 294 9.94 -12.71 -1.70
CA GLU A 294 8.62 -13.34 -1.65
C GLU A 294 7.51 -12.33 -1.93
N THR A 295 7.60 -11.10 -1.39
CA THR A 295 6.63 -10.03 -1.66
C THR A 295 6.60 -9.63 -3.15
N THR A 296 7.72 -9.75 -3.85
CA THR A 296 7.79 -9.49 -5.30
C THR A 296 7.28 -10.69 -6.08
N MET A 297 7.56 -11.91 -5.60
CA MET A 297 7.06 -13.16 -6.20
C MET A 297 5.54 -13.28 -6.11
N ASP A 298 4.91 -12.77 -5.05
CA ASP A 298 3.44 -12.74 -4.94
C ASP A 298 2.79 -11.96 -6.11
N VAL A 299 3.44 -10.91 -6.59
CA VAL A 299 2.99 -10.16 -7.78
C VAL A 299 3.18 -10.97 -9.06
N TYR A 300 4.28 -11.73 -9.15
CA TYR A 300 4.56 -12.61 -10.29
C TYR A 300 3.58 -13.79 -10.37
N THR A 301 3.17 -14.36 -9.24
CA THR A 301 2.21 -15.48 -9.20
C THR A 301 0.80 -15.07 -9.62
N ASP A 302 0.46 -13.78 -9.49
CA ASP A 302 -0.77 -13.23 -10.02
C ASP A 302 -0.67 -12.84 -11.52
N ALA A 303 0.46 -13.17 -12.17
CA ALA A 303 0.68 -12.94 -13.60
C ALA A 303 -0.43 -13.58 -14.44
N THR A 304 -0.92 -12.81 -15.41
CA THR A 304 -2.04 -13.20 -16.28
C THR A 304 -1.70 -14.43 -17.13
N MET A 305 -2.73 -15.17 -17.57
CA MET A 305 -2.55 -16.28 -18.51
C MET A 305 -1.83 -15.82 -19.79
N ASP A 306 -2.00 -14.55 -20.17
CA ASP A 306 -1.32 -13.95 -21.33
C ASP A 306 0.20 -13.95 -21.15
N LEU A 307 0.71 -13.63 -19.95
CA LEU A 307 2.14 -13.71 -19.65
C LEU A 307 2.63 -15.15 -19.71
N LYS A 308 1.90 -16.10 -19.13
CA LYS A 308 2.26 -17.53 -19.18
C LYS A 308 2.31 -18.05 -20.62
N THR A 309 1.36 -17.64 -21.43
CA THR A 309 1.31 -18.00 -22.85
C THR A 309 2.50 -17.43 -23.63
N LYS A 310 2.85 -16.16 -23.33
CA LYS A 310 4.01 -15.48 -23.95
C LYS A 310 5.32 -16.14 -23.56
N GLU A 311 5.54 -16.41 -22.27
CA GLU A 311 6.75 -17.07 -21.75
C GLU A 311 6.92 -18.49 -22.33
N ILE A 312 5.82 -19.28 -22.38
CA ILE A 312 5.85 -20.61 -23.00
C ILE A 312 6.09 -20.49 -24.50
N GLY A 313 5.53 -19.47 -25.16
CA GLY A 313 5.78 -19.20 -26.60
C GLY A 313 7.26 -18.97 -26.92
N HIS A 314 7.98 -18.27 -26.08
CA HIS A 314 9.43 -18.08 -26.23
C HIS A 314 10.23 -19.41 -26.09
N LEU A 315 9.72 -20.37 -25.33
CA LEU A 315 10.36 -21.68 -25.20
C LEU A 315 10.15 -22.55 -26.46
N GLN A 316 9.11 -22.29 -27.25
CA GLN A 316 8.81 -23.09 -28.44
C GLN A 316 9.93 -23.03 -29.47
N ASP A 317 10.61 -21.88 -29.59
CA ASP A 317 11.75 -21.69 -30.49
C ASP A 317 13.01 -22.44 -29.98
N CYS A 318 13.08 -22.76 -28.70
CA CYS A 318 14.17 -23.55 -28.11
C CYS A 318 13.98 -25.05 -28.21
N PHE A 319 12.73 -25.51 -28.42
CA PHE A 319 12.38 -26.92 -28.56
C PHE A 319 12.08 -27.24 -30.04
N VAL A 320 13.08 -27.10 -30.91
CA VAL A 320 12.98 -27.60 -32.29
C VAL A 320 13.07 -29.14 -32.22
N LEU A 321 11.93 -29.80 -32.14
CA LEU A 321 11.87 -31.23 -32.35
C LEU A 321 12.08 -31.48 -33.86
N ALA A 322 13.20 -32.10 -34.21
CA ALA A 322 13.40 -32.62 -35.56
C ALA A 322 12.27 -33.61 -35.85
N MET A 323 11.37 -33.26 -36.79
CA MET A 323 10.44 -34.18 -37.40
C MET A 323 11.14 -35.01 -38.47
#